data_ea112b27e51d80bbf55cab9af0b1177c
#
_entry.id   ea112b27e51d80bbf55cab9af0b1177c
#
_cell.length_a   1.000
_cell.length_b   1.000
_cell.length_c   1.000
_cell.angle_alpha   90.00
_cell.angle_beta   90.00
_cell.angle_gamma   90.00
#
_symmetry.space_group_name_H-M   'P 1'
#
loop_
_entity.id
_entity.type
_entity.pdbx_description
1 polymer ?
#
loop_
_entity_poly.entity_id
_entity_poly.type
_entity_poly.pdbx_seq_one_letter_code
_entity_poly.pdbx_strand_id
1 'polypeptide(L)'
;MKQLSVGFLLALLAGCSQAPNEDLQLQISQLANSDIIWEGTTFGLYPAIMDKAAQNILKQGERAAPGLRDALSDPDKFAAAHVLLTMIGKKEFPASAEHWNGLRVDLEADGTVKLHPEQMAEIKKTWSVN
;
A
#
# COMPACT_ATOMS: atom_id res chain seq x y z
N MET A 1 4.15 38.68 -24.38
CA MET A 1 4.58 37.53 -25.19
C MET A 1 5.77 36.80 -24.58
N LYS A 2 6.87 37.52 -24.43
CA LYS A 2 8.08 36.89 -23.91
C LYS A 2 7.94 36.38 -22.52
N GLN A 3 7.18 37.07 -21.68
CA GLN A 3 6.98 36.60 -20.29
C GLN A 3 6.23 35.28 -20.25
N LEU A 4 5.32 35.10 -21.18
CA LEU A 4 4.57 33.87 -21.26
C LEU A 4 5.49 32.67 -21.52
N SER A 5 6.46 32.87 -22.41
CA SER A 5 7.42 31.81 -22.72
C SER A 5 8.25 31.45 -21.52
N VAL A 6 8.68 32.41 -20.74
CA VAL A 6 9.46 32.17 -19.55
C VAL A 6 8.63 31.41 -18.51
N GLY A 7 7.40 31.84 -18.31
CA GLY A 7 6.50 31.14 -17.39
C GLY A 7 6.25 29.73 -17.81
N PHE A 8 6.15 29.49 -19.08
CA PHE A 8 5.95 28.16 -19.61
C PHE A 8 7.13 27.23 -19.29
N LEU A 9 8.34 27.73 -19.43
CA LEU A 9 9.53 26.95 -19.09
C LEU A 9 9.55 26.56 -17.62
N LEU A 10 9.17 27.46 -16.74
CA LEU A 10 9.11 27.15 -15.32
C LEU A 10 8.09 26.06 -15.05
N ALA A 11 6.95 26.11 -15.77
CA ALA A 11 5.94 25.08 -15.61
C ALA A 11 6.47 23.69 -16.00
N LEU A 12 7.27 23.62 -17.03
CA LEU A 12 7.88 22.36 -17.44
C LEU A 12 8.80 21.79 -16.37
N LEU A 13 9.58 22.63 -15.73
CA LEU A 13 10.45 22.18 -14.66
C LEU A 13 9.64 21.65 -13.47
N ALA A 14 8.56 22.34 -13.15
CA ALA A 14 7.67 21.87 -12.10
C ALA A 14 7.05 20.52 -12.44
N GLY A 15 6.68 20.34 -13.72
CA GLY A 15 6.16 19.06 -14.18
C GLY A 15 7.14 17.93 -14.00
N CYS A 16 8.42 18.15 -14.29
CA CYS A 16 9.46 17.14 -14.10
C CYS A 16 9.59 16.74 -12.64
N SER A 17 9.50 17.69 -11.71
CA SER A 17 9.64 17.36 -10.28
C SER A 17 8.44 16.58 -9.75
N GLN A 18 7.29 16.65 -10.44
CA GLN A 18 6.10 15.90 -10.04
C GLN A 18 6.05 14.49 -10.62
N ALA A 19 6.85 14.22 -11.63
CA ALA A 19 6.85 12.91 -12.29
C ALA A 19 7.03 11.74 -11.33
N PRO A 20 7.93 11.79 -10.32
CA PRO A 20 8.06 10.68 -9.37
C PRO A 20 6.79 10.44 -8.57
N ASN A 21 6.03 11.48 -8.23
CA ASN A 21 4.79 11.32 -7.49
C ASN A 21 3.70 10.71 -8.35
N GLU A 22 3.63 11.10 -9.63
CA GLU A 22 2.68 10.52 -10.57
C GLU A 22 2.96 9.04 -10.78
N ASP A 23 4.24 8.68 -10.90
CA ASP A 23 4.66 7.31 -11.08
C ASP A 23 4.29 6.47 -9.86
N LEU A 24 4.51 6.99 -8.67
CA LEU A 24 4.14 6.33 -7.43
C LEU A 24 2.63 6.11 -7.35
N GLN A 25 1.84 7.13 -7.69
CA GLN A 25 0.39 6.99 -7.69
C GLN A 25 -0.08 5.95 -8.69
N LEU A 26 0.54 5.89 -9.86
CA LEU A 26 0.22 4.87 -10.84
C LEU A 26 0.52 3.47 -10.29
N GLN A 27 1.66 3.30 -9.66
CA GLN A 27 2.02 2.02 -9.06
C GLN A 27 1.02 1.61 -8.00
N ILE A 28 0.60 2.54 -7.14
CA ILE A 28 -0.40 2.26 -6.12
C ILE A 28 -1.74 1.92 -6.76
N SER A 29 -2.11 2.59 -7.84
CA SER A 29 -3.37 2.29 -8.54
C SER A 29 -3.39 0.88 -9.12
N GLN A 30 -2.23 0.32 -9.41
CA GLN A 30 -2.09 -1.03 -9.96
C GLN A 30 -1.91 -2.10 -8.88
N LEU A 31 -1.75 -1.67 -7.64
CA LEU A 31 -1.58 -2.58 -6.53
C LEU A 31 -2.80 -3.48 -6.36
N ALA A 32 -2.57 -4.75 -6.07
CA ALA A 32 -3.64 -5.71 -5.86
C ALA A 32 -3.29 -6.61 -4.67
N ASN A 33 -4.32 -7.15 -4.02
CA ASN A 33 -4.10 -8.06 -2.90
C ASN A 33 -3.29 -9.28 -3.33
N SER A 34 -3.41 -9.69 -4.58
CA SER A 34 -2.66 -10.82 -5.14
C SER A 34 -1.17 -10.56 -5.27
N ASP A 35 -0.73 -9.31 -5.12
CA ASP A 35 0.71 -8.99 -5.13
C ASP A 35 1.40 -9.45 -3.86
N ILE A 36 0.64 -9.81 -2.85
CA ILE A 36 1.15 -10.35 -1.59
C ILE A 36 0.93 -11.87 -1.61
N ILE A 37 2.02 -12.60 -1.44
CA ILE A 37 1.96 -14.05 -1.37
C ILE A 37 2.12 -14.46 0.09
N TRP A 38 1.17 -15.22 0.61
CA TRP A 38 1.19 -15.64 2.00
C TRP A 38 1.89 -16.98 2.12
N GLU A 39 2.98 -16.99 2.86
CA GLU A 39 3.79 -18.17 3.05
C GLU A 39 3.62 -18.72 4.46
N GLY A 40 3.49 -20.06 4.57
CA GLY A 40 3.37 -20.71 5.85
C GLY A 40 4.71 -20.80 6.56
N THR A 41 4.72 -20.45 7.84
CA THR A 41 5.90 -20.58 8.71
C THR A 41 5.49 -21.30 9.98
N THR A 42 6.47 -21.64 10.82
CA THR A 42 6.20 -22.23 12.13
C THR A 42 5.33 -21.34 13.01
N PHE A 43 5.39 -20.04 12.79
CA PHE A 43 4.66 -19.05 13.60
C PHE A 43 3.40 -18.54 12.91
N GLY A 44 3.00 -19.13 11.80
CA GLY A 44 1.81 -18.72 11.06
C GLY A 44 2.15 -18.26 9.66
N LEU A 45 1.21 -17.55 9.04
CA LEU A 45 1.40 -17.03 7.68
C LEU A 45 2.17 -15.73 7.69
N TYR A 46 3.03 -15.57 6.72
CA TYR A 46 3.85 -14.37 6.56
C TYR A 46 3.70 -13.84 5.14
N PRO A 47 3.57 -12.51 4.96
CA PRO A 47 3.41 -11.96 3.62
C PRO A 47 4.75 -11.79 2.93
N ALA A 48 4.82 -12.28 1.69
CA ALA A 48 5.98 -12.07 0.83
C ALA A 48 5.58 -11.14 -0.30
N ILE A 49 6.41 -10.15 -0.56
CA ILE A 49 6.16 -9.16 -1.60
C ILE A 49 7.03 -9.51 -2.81
N MET A 50 6.43 -10.20 -3.76
CA MET A 50 7.15 -10.67 -4.94
C MET A 50 6.97 -9.76 -6.14
N ASP A 51 5.89 -9.00 -6.19
CA ASP A 51 5.63 -8.10 -7.29
C ASP A 51 6.56 -6.90 -7.27
N LYS A 52 7.12 -6.60 -8.44
CA LYS A 52 8.12 -5.55 -8.56
C LYS A 52 7.55 -4.17 -8.28
N ALA A 53 6.32 -3.92 -8.73
CA ALA A 53 5.68 -2.63 -8.47
C ALA A 53 5.45 -2.43 -6.98
N ALA A 54 4.99 -3.47 -6.28
CA ALA A 54 4.80 -3.40 -4.83
C ALA A 54 6.13 -3.19 -4.10
N GLN A 55 7.20 -3.84 -4.55
CA GLN A 55 8.52 -3.62 -3.98
C GLN A 55 9.00 -2.18 -4.17
N ASN A 56 8.71 -1.60 -5.33
CA ASN A 56 9.06 -0.20 -5.60
C ASN A 56 8.29 0.76 -4.70
N ILE A 57 7.02 0.47 -4.44
CA ILE A 57 6.22 1.26 -3.50
C ILE A 57 6.86 1.21 -2.11
N LEU A 58 7.25 0.03 -1.69
CA LEU A 58 7.90 -0.15 -0.39
C LEU A 58 9.20 0.66 -0.29
N LYS A 59 9.98 0.70 -1.36
CA LYS A 59 11.22 1.47 -1.39
C LYS A 59 11.00 2.98 -1.26
N GLN A 60 9.83 3.48 -1.65
CA GLN A 60 9.51 4.89 -1.51
C GLN A 60 9.26 5.28 -0.04
N GLY A 61 9.03 4.32 0.84
CA GLY A 61 8.88 4.58 2.26
C GLY A 61 7.70 5.47 2.58
N GLU A 62 7.90 6.42 3.48
CA GLU A 62 6.84 7.30 3.97
C GLU A 62 6.13 8.09 2.87
N ARG A 63 6.78 8.30 1.75
CA ARG A 63 6.15 9.01 0.62
C ARG A 63 4.95 8.25 0.08
N ALA A 64 4.94 6.94 0.21
CA ALA A 64 3.85 6.10 -0.27
C ALA A 64 2.69 6.03 0.73
N ALA A 65 2.90 6.40 1.99
CA ALA A 65 1.91 6.20 3.03
C ALA A 65 0.56 6.87 2.76
N PRO A 66 0.48 8.14 2.32
CA PRO A 66 -0.83 8.73 2.05
C PRO A 66 -1.62 7.99 0.98
N GLY A 67 -0.97 7.61 -0.11
CA GLY A 67 -1.64 6.86 -1.18
C GLY A 67 -2.06 5.47 -0.74
N LEU A 68 -1.24 4.82 0.08
CA LEU A 68 -1.58 3.51 0.62
C LEU A 68 -2.75 3.59 1.60
N ARG A 69 -2.81 4.64 2.41
CA ARG A 69 -3.97 4.82 3.30
C ARG A 69 -5.26 4.99 2.50
N ASP A 70 -5.20 5.73 1.39
CA ASP A 70 -6.36 5.85 0.51
C ASP A 70 -6.73 4.50 -0.11
N ALA A 71 -5.74 3.69 -0.43
CA ALA A 71 -5.98 2.36 -1.02
C ALA A 71 -6.68 1.39 -0.05
N LEU A 72 -6.65 1.67 1.25
CA LEU A 72 -7.37 0.86 2.23
C LEU A 72 -8.88 0.89 2.02
N SER A 73 -9.40 1.87 1.28
CA SER A 73 -10.82 1.95 0.97
C SER A 73 -11.22 1.07 -0.22
N ASP A 74 -10.25 0.49 -0.91
CA ASP A 74 -10.48 -0.36 -2.06
C ASP A 74 -10.31 -1.82 -1.65
N PRO A 75 -11.39 -2.64 -1.71
CA PRO A 75 -11.30 -4.04 -1.31
C PRO A 75 -10.22 -4.83 -2.07
N ASP A 76 -9.96 -4.47 -3.32
CA ASP A 76 -8.97 -5.19 -4.13
C ASP A 76 -7.53 -4.85 -3.74
N LYS A 77 -7.32 -3.78 -2.98
CA LYS A 77 -6.01 -3.29 -2.59
C LYS A 77 -5.78 -3.33 -1.08
N PHE A 78 -6.83 -3.59 -0.33
CA PHE A 78 -6.83 -3.43 1.13
C PHE A 78 -5.70 -4.20 1.82
N ALA A 79 -5.62 -5.50 1.54
CA ALA A 79 -4.63 -6.36 2.20
C ALA A 79 -3.20 -5.96 1.82
N ALA A 80 -2.97 -5.70 0.54
CA ALA A 80 -1.66 -5.27 0.07
C ALA A 80 -1.27 -3.93 0.69
N ALA A 81 -2.20 -2.98 0.73
CA ALA A 81 -1.94 -1.67 1.31
C ALA A 81 -1.60 -1.79 2.81
N HIS A 82 -2.33 -2.61 3.54
CA HIS A 82 -2.06 -2.83 4.96
C HIS A 82 -0.67 -3.43 5.18
N VAL A 83 -0.30 -4.43 4.37
CA VAL A 83 1.03 -5.05 4.48
C VAL A 83 2.13 -4.02 4.24
N LEU A 84 2.01 -3.23 3.17
CA LEU A 84 3.02 -2.23 2.84
C LEU A 84 3.09 -1.13 3.91
N LEU A 85 1.94 -0.65 4.38
CA LEU A 85 1.90 0.34 5.45
C LEU A 85 2.57 -0.17 6.73
N THR A 86 2.34 -1.43 7.06
CA THR A 86 2.95 -2.05 8.23
C THR A 86 4.47 -2.05 8.11
N MET A 87 4.98 -2.44 6.95
CA MET A 87 6.41 -2.49 6.73
C MET A 87 7.06 -1.12 6.70
N ILE A 88 6.38 -0.14 6.15
CA ILE A 88 6.89 1.24 6.09
C ILE A 88 6.86 1.88 7.48
N GLY A 89 5.71 1.81 8.15
CA GLY A 89 5.50 2.50 9.42
C GLY A 89 5.96 1.71 10.63
N LYS A 90 6.21 0.43 10.47
CA LYS A 90 6.60 -0.46 11.57
C LYS A 90 5.63 -0.42 12.74
N LYS A 91 4.36 -0.19 12.43
CA LYS A 91 3.30 -0.15 13.43
C LYS A 91 2.94 -1.58 13.84
N GLU A 92 2.82 -1.79 15.14
CA GLU A 92 2.46 -3.09 15.65
C GLU A 92 0.99 -3.12 16.05
N PHE A 93 0.32 -4.18 15.68
CA PHE A 93 -1.06 -4.46 16.04
C PHE A 93 -1.09 -5.68 16.94
N PRO A 94 -2.18 -5.89 17.69
CA PRO A 94 -2.29 -7.12 18.47
C PRO A 94 -2.07 -8.35 17.60
N ALA A 95 -1.25 -9.27 18.08
CA ALA A 95 -0.90 -10.47 17.34
C ALA A 95 -1.66 -11.68 17.88
N SER A 96 -2.03 -12.58 16.98
CA SER A 96 -2.58 -13.88 17.34
C SER A 96 -2.17 -14.87 16.25
N ALA A 97 -2.41 -16.16 16.49
CA ALA A 97 -2.03 -17.20 15.53
C ALA A 97 -2.74 -17.05 14.19
N GLU A 98 -3.91 -16.43 14.18
CA GLU A 98 -4.74 -16.28 12.98
C GLU A 98 -4.63 -14.92 12.34
N HIS A 99 -3.83 -14.01 12.94
CA HIS A 99 -3.75 -12.63 12.47
C HIS A 99 -2.31 -12.26 12.19
N TRP A 100 -2.09 -11.61 11.07
CA TRP A 100 -0.82 -10.96 10.80
C TRP A 100 -1.01 -9.47 10.98
N ASN A 101 -0.38 -8.94 12.00
CA ASN A 101 -0.41 -7.51 12.33
C ASN A 101 -1.81 -6.91 12.28
N GLY A 102 -2.75 -7.56 12.96
CA GLY A 102 -4.14 -7.13 13.03
C GLY A 102 -5.02 -7.60 11.89
N LEU A 103 -4.44 -8.08 10.80
CA LEU A 103 -5.20 -8.59 9.67
C LEU A 103 -5.45 -10.09 9.87
N ARG A 104 -6.71 -10.48 9.86
CA ARG A 104 -7.06 -11.89 9.90
C ARG A 104 -6.70 -12.52 8.56
N VAL A 105 -5.82 -13.49 8.58
CA VAL A 105 -5.33 -14.13 7.37
C VAL A 105 -6.10 -15.42 7.15
N ASP A 106 -7.13 -15.31 6.35
CA ASP A 106 -8.04 -16.39 5.99
C ASP A 106 -8.01 -16.45 4.47
N LEU A 107 -7.42 -17.50 3.89
CA LEU A 107 -7.12 -17.52 2.48
C LEU A 107 -8.24 -18.10 1.65
N GLU A 108 -8.52 -17.43 0.53
CA GLU A 108 -9.39 -17.95 -0.52
C GLU A 108 -8.66 -19.03 -1.30
N ALA A 109 -9.39 -19.73 -2.15
CA ALA A 109 -8.80 -20.80 -2.97
C ALA A 109 -7.69 -20.29 -3.90
N ASP A 110 -7.74 -19.02 -4.30
CA ASP A 110 -6.72 -18.42 -5.15
C ASP A 110 -5.51 -17.89 -4.38
N GLY A 111 -5.49 -18.06 -3.06
CA GLY A 111 -4.37 -17.60 -2.23
C GLY A 111 -4.49 -16.19 -1.72
N THR A 112 -5.54 -15.45 -2.09
CA THR A 112 -5.76 -14.10 -1.57
C THR A 112 -6.47 -14.15 -0.22
N VAL A 113 -6.31 -13.07 0.56
CA VAL A 113 -6.94 -12.99 1.87
C VAL A 113 -8.42 -12.68 1.72
N LYS A 114 -9.24 -13.46 2.41
CA LYS A 114 -10.66 -13.19 2.49
C LYS A 114 -10.89 -11.96 3.34
N LEU A 115 -11.62 -10.99 2.80
CA LEU A 115 -11.84 -9.73 3.48
C LEU A 115 -13.09 -9.79 4.34
N HIS A 116 -12.98 -9.20 5.54
CA HIS A 116 -14.08 -9.09 6.49
C HIS A 116 -14.36 -7.60 6.69
N PRO A 117 -15.54 -7.11 6.31
CA PRO A 117 -15.82 -5.67 6.34
C PRO A 117 -15.56 -4.99 7.67
N GLU A 118 -15.88 -5.67 8.77
CA GLU A 118 -15.66 -5.14 10.11
C GLU A 118 -14.18 -4.90 10.38
N GLN A 119 -13.36 -5.86 9.97
CA GLN A 119 -11.92 -5.75 10.15
C GLN A 119 -11.33 -4.68 9.26
N MET A 120 -11.82 -4.56 8.03
CA MET A 120 -11.40 -3.50 7.13
C MET A 120 -11.63 -2.13 7.75
N ALA A 121 -12.80 -1.93 8.35
CA ALA A 121 -13.14 -0.66 8.98
C ALA A 121 -12.22 -0.36 10.17
N GLU A 122 -11.92 -1.37 10.98
CA GLU A 122 -11.03 -1.21 12.14
C GLU A 122 -9.60 -0.87 11.72
N ILE A 123 -9.07 -1.60 10.77
CA ILE A 123 -7.70 -1.37 10.29
C ILE A 123 -7.60 0.00 9.63
N LYS A 124 -8.59 0.36 8.82
CA LYS A 124 -8.62 1.67 8.18
C LYS A 124 -8.64 2.78 9.22
N LYS A 125 -9.43 2.63 10.26
CA LYS A 125 -9.50 3.60 11.34
C LYS A 125 -8.16 3.73 12.05
N THR A 126 -7.50 2.62 12.31
CA THR A 126 -6.20 2.63 12.97
C THR A 126 -5.15 3.38 12.16
N TRP A 127 -5.13 3.20 10.85
CA TRP A 127 -4.18 3.89 10.00
C TRP A 127 -4.51 5.35 9.76
N SER A 128 -5.76 5.77 9.98
CA SER A 128 -6.16 7.16 9.82
C SER A 128 -5.82 8.01 11.04
N VAL A 129 -5.52 7.39 12.17
CA VAL A 129 -5.14 8.07 13.40
C VAL A 129 -3.62 8.10 13.48
N ASN A 130 -3.03 9.27 13.55
CA ASN A 130 -1.58 9.38 13.66
C ASN A 130 -1.13 9.39 15.08
#